data_e71c27f70590476f0079c2728728bd7b
#
_entry.id   e71c27f70590476f0079c2728728bd7b
#
_cell.length_a   1.000
_cell.length_b   1.000
_cell.length_c   1.000
_cell.angle_alpha   90.00
_cell.angle_beta   90.00
_cell.angle_gamma   90.00
#
_symmetry.space_group_name_H-M   'P 1'
#
loop_
_entity.id
_entity.type
_entity.pdbx_description
1 polymer ?
#
loop_
_entity_poly.entity_id
_entity_poly.type
_entity_poly.pdbx_seq_one_letter_code
_entity_poly.pdbx_strand_id
1 'polypeptide(L)'
;MVSGALGIGERIDGVNLGNWLVLEKWMKPEIFAASGEADEIWLHRTMESAELEALLKWHRDAYITEADFQNIAAHGCNLVRIPVPYFIFGDVPGHPGCIEYLDRAFDWAERAGLKILIDLHTVPGSQNGFDNGGLTGVVRWHCSPRMVSYVLDVLTRLA
;
A
#
# COMPACT_ATOMS: atom_id res chain seq x y z
N MET A 1 -17.59 7.93 -0.79
CA MET A 1 -17.72 8.02 0.68
C MET A 1 -18.18 6.65 1.18
N VAL A 2 -17.27 5.87 1.74
CA VAL A 2 -17.72 4.67 2.46
C VAL A 2 -18.33 5.13 3.76
N SER A 3 -19.65 5.08 3.83
CA SER A 3 -20.37 5.26 5.06
C SER A 3 -20.28 3.99 5.86
N GLY A 4 -19.68 4.02 7.00
CA GLY A 4 -19.73 2.91 7.90
C GLY A 4 -18.62 2.99 8.93
N ALA A 5 -18.75 3.95 9.86
CA ALA A 5 -18.06 3.81 11.13
C ALA A 5 -18.37 2.40 11.66
N LEU A 6 -17.34 1.68 12.10
CA LEU A 6 -17.53 0.42 12.81
C LEU A 6 -18.48 0.68 13.98
N GLY A 7 -19.61 -0.01 14.01
CA GLY A 7 -20.54 0.11 15.13
C GLY A 7 -19.84 -0.30 16.44
N ILE A 8 -20.14 0.41 17.52
CA ILE A 8 -19.63 0.02 18.85
C ILE A 8 -20.12 -1.42 19.14
N GLY A 9 -19.18 -2.36 19.30
CA GLY A 9 -19.47 -3.79 19.55
C GLY A 9 -19.60 -4.67 18.31
N GLU A 10 -19.40 -4.13 17.09
CA GLU A 10 -19.35 -4.94 15.88
C GLU A 10 -18.07 -5.80 15.87
N ARG A 11 -18.22 -7.11 15.63
CA ARG A 11 -17.09 -7.99 15.44
C ARG A 11 -16.44 -7.70 14.09
N ILE A 12 -15.10 -7.56 14.09
CA ILE A 12 -14.31 -7.34 12.88
C ILE A 12 -13.64 -8.66 12.51
N ASP A 13 -14.00 -9.19 11.36
CA ASP A 13 -13.31 -10.29 10.71
C ASP A 13 -12.74 -9.75 9.40
N GLY A 14 -11.41 -9.57 9.34
CA GLY A 14 -10.75 -8.86 8.26
C GLY A 14 -9.56 -9.57 7.66
N VAL A 15 -9.22 -9.18 6.42
CA VAL A 15 -8.05 -9.66 5.66
C VAL A 15 -7.13 -8.49 5.34
N ASN A 16 -5.80 -8.71 5.48
CA ASN A 16 -4.80 -7.74 5.04
C ASN A 16 -4.43 -8.00 3.58
N LEU A 17 -4.56 -6.98 2.74
CA LEU A 17 -4.15 -7.01 1.34
C LEU A 17 -2.69 -6.55 1.21
N GLY A 18 -1.78 -7.27 1.88
CA GLY A 18 -0.33 -7.00 1.86
C GLY A 18 0.28 -7.20 0.48
N ASN A 19 1.44 -6.60 0.24
CA ASN A 19 2.21 -6.70 -1.00
C ASN A 19 1.49 -6.24 -2.28
N TRP A 20 0.38 -5.54 -2.17
CA TRP A 20 -0.34 -5.01 -3.33
C TRP A 20 0.16 -3.62 -3.74
N LEU A 21 -0.02 -2.61 -2.86
CA LEU A 21 0.36 -1.22 -3.11
C LEU A 21 1.71 -0.85 -2.47
N VAL A 22 2.14 -1.62 -1.47
CA VAL A 22 3.48 -1.60 -0.87
C VAL A 22 4.11 -2.95 -1.14
N LEU A 23 5.25 -2.97 -1.82
CA LEU A 23 5.94 -4.22 -2.14
C LEU A 23 6.71 -4.76 -0.94
N GLU A 24 6.56 -6.05 -0.68
CA GLU A 24 7.27 -6.79 0.36
C GLU A 24 8.01 -7.96 -0.27
N LYS A 25 9.34 -7.90 -0.30
CA LYS A 25 10.19 -8.88 -1.02
C LYS A 25 9.93 -10.32 -0.60
N TRP A 26 9.67 -10.56 0.68
CA TRP A 26 9.41 -11.91 1.20
C TRP A 26 8.11 -12.52 0.67
N MET A 27 7.13 -11.70 0.28
CA MET A 27 5.85 -12.16 -0.26
C MET A 27 5.92 -12.44 -1.77
N LYS A 28 6.75 -11.70 -2.52
CA LYS A 28 6.90 -11.85 -3.97
C LYS A 28 8.35 -11.58 -4.42
N PRO A 29 9.29 -12.48 -4.06
CA PRO A 29 10.72 -12.27 -4.31
C PRO A 29 11.07 -12.18 -5.80
N GLU A 30 10.25 -12.74 -6.69
CA GLU A 30 10.46 -12.68 -8.13
C GLU A 30 10.44 -11.26 -8.71
N ILE A 31 9.70 -10.32 -8.11
CA ILE A 31 9.71 -8.91 -8.51
C ILE A 31 11.13 -8.30 -8.34
N PHE A 32 11.86 -8.75 -7.33
CA PHE A 32 13.18 -8.26 -6.97
C PHE A 32 14.32 -9.08 -7.59
N ALA A 33 14.03 -10.19 -8.27
CA ALA A 33 15.05 -11.12 -8.74
C ALA A 33 16.01 -10.52 -9.76
N ALA A 34 15.51 -9.66 -10.66
CA ALA A 34 16.32 -9.04 -11.70
C ALA A 34 17.25 -7.94 -11.15
N SER A 35 16.80 -7.17 -10.17
CA SER A 35 17.56 -6.08 -9.58
C SER A 35 18.46 -6.53 -8.42
N GLY A 36 18.07 -7.61 -7.73
CA GLY A 36 18.73 -8.05 -6.50
C GLY A 36 18.47 -7.18 -5.26
N GLU A 37 17.66 -6.11 -5.42
CA GLU A 37 17.44 -5.11 -4.36
C GLU A 37 16.74 -5.70 -3.13
N ALA A 38 16.98 -5.06 -1.98
CA ALA A 38 16.50 -5.53 -0.69
C ALA A 38 15.06 -5.11 -0.40
N ASP A 39 14.62 -3.98 -0.97
CA ASP A 39 13.35 -3.34 -0.67
C ASP A 39 12.79 -2.52 -1.83
N GLU A 40 11.56 -2.03 -1.70
CA GLU A 40 10.83 -1.28 -2.71
C GLU A 40 11.52 0.06 -3.06
N ILE A 41 12.06 0.78 -2.08
CA ILE A 41 12.69 2.09 -2.32
C ILE A 41 13.97 1.94 -3.15
N TRP A 42 14.78 0.91 -2.88
CA TRP A 42 15.95 0.63 -3.71
C TRP A 42 15.57 0.13 -5.10
N LEU A 43 14.53 -0.70 -5.21
CA LEU A 43 13.99 -1.12 -6.51
C LEU A 43 13.61 0.10 -7.36
N HIS A 44 12.88 1.08 -6.77
CA HIS A 44 12.48 2.32 -7.45
C HIS A 44 13.68 3.19 -7.88
N ARG A 45 14.79 3.16 -7.13
CA ARG A 45 15.98 3.97 -7.40
C ARG A 45 16.90 3.39 -8.47
N THR A 46 16.90 2.07 -8.62
CA THR A 46 17.87 1.36 -9.46
C THR A 46 17.26 0.93 -10.80
N MET A 47 15.95 0.73 -10.87
CA MET A 47 15.27 0.35 -12.09
C MET A 47 15.02 1.57 -13.00
N GLU A 48 15.10 1.36 -14.30
CA GLU A 48 14.72 2.38 -15.28
C GLU A 48 13.22 2.73 -15.14
N SER A 49 12.88 4.02 -15.29
CA SER A 49 11.53 4.52 -14.93
C SER A 49 10.40 3.84 -15.70
N ALA A 50 10.55 3.65 -17.02
CA ALA A 50 9.51 3.01 -17.81
C ALA A 50 9.36 1.51 -17.49
N GLU A 51 10.46 0.83 -17.18
CA GLU A 51 10.43 -0.58 -16.74
C GLU A 51 9.77 -0.71 -15.37
N LEU A 52 10.08 0.19 -14.44
CA LEU A 52 9.48 0.25 -13.11
C LEU A 52 7.96 0.46 -13.20
N GLU A 53 7.52 1.45 -13.97
CA GLU A 53 6.10 1.75 -14.16
C GLU A 53 5.35 0.55 -14.75
N ALA A 54 5.92 -0.10 -15.77
CA ALA A 54 5.34 -1.29 -16.39
C ALA A 54 5.24 -2.47 -15.40
N LEU A 55 6.29 -2.70 -14.62
CA LEU A 55 6.34 -3.75 -13.61
C LEU A 55 5.29 -3.53 -12.50
N LEU A 56 5.23 -2.31 -11.96
CA LEU A 56 4.29 -1.96 -10.90
C LEU A 56 2.84 -2.04 -11.40
N LYS A 57 2.59 -1.54 -12.63
CA LYS A 57 1.27 -1.64 -13.23
C LYS A 57 0.85 -3.10 -13.42
N TRP A 58 1.71 -3.94 -14.00
CA TRP A 58 1.43 -5.38 -14.17
C TRP A 58 1.14 -6.06 -12.84
N HIS A 59 1.96 -5.79 -11.82
CA HIS A 59 1.76 -6.35 -10.49
C HIS A 59 0.42 -5.91 -9.87
N ARG A 60 0.17 -4.60 -9.82
CA ARG A 60 -1.02 -4.03 -9.18
C ARG A 60 -2.32 -4.42 -9.88
N ASP A 61 -2.30 -4.58 -11.22
CA ASP A 61 -3.47 -5.00 -11.99
C ASP A 61 -3.84 -6.48 -11.77
N ALA A 62 -2.86 -7.33 -11.44
CA ALA A 62 -3.06 -8.78 -11.38
C ALA A 62 -3.06 -9.36 -9.96
N TYR A 63 -2.45 -8.66 -8.99
CA TYR A 63 -2.19 -9.22 -7.66
C TYR A 63 -3.43 -9.22 -6.76
N ILE A 64 -4.22 -8.15 -6.78
CA ILE A 64 -5.53 -8.05 -6.13
C ILE A 64 -6.53 -7.55 -7.16
N THR A 65 -7.68 -8.21 -7.23
CA THR A 65 -8.75 -7.96 -8.19
C THR A 65 -10.11 -7.84 -7.50
N GLU A 66 -11.13 -7.41 -8.24
CA GLU A 66 -12.51 -7.39 -7.72
C GLU A 66 -12.99 -8.77 -7.25
N ALA A 67 -12.56 -9.84 -7.94
CA ALA A 67 -12.92 -11.19 -7.56
C ALA A 67 -12.40 -11.58 -6.18
N ASP A 68 -11.24 -11.04 -5.78
CA ASP A 68 -10.68 -11.27 -4.44
C ASP A 68 -11.55 -10.62 -3.36
N PHE A 69 -12.05 -9.38 -3.59
CA PHE A 69 -12.99 -8.72 -2.69
C PHE A 69 -14.29 -9.52 -2.52
N GLN A 70 -14.84 -10.03 -3.63
CA GLN A 70 -16.02 -10.89 -3.60
C GLN A 70 -15.77 -12.19 -2.83
N ASN A 71 -14.62 -12.81 -3.03
CA ASN A 71 -14.23 -14.02 -2.32
C ASN A 71 -14.06 -13.77 -0.80
N ILE A 72 -13.42 -12.68 -0.42
CA ILE A 72 -13.25 -12.27 0.99
C ILE A 72 -14.61 -12.11 1.67
N ALA A 73 -15.54 -11.40 1.04
CA ALA A 73 -16.90 -11.24 1.55
C ALA A 73 -17.65 -12.57 1.63
N ALA A 74 -17.54 -13.43 0.61
CA ALA A 74 -18.17 -14.76 0.60
C ALA A 74 -17.69 -15.70 1.72
N HIS A 75 -16.47 -15.48 2.24
CA HIS A 75 -15.93 -16.19 3.40
C HIS A 75 -16.31 -15.56 4.76
N GLY A 76 -17.19 -14.55 4.75
CA GLY A 76 -17.75 -13.95 5.96
C GLY A 76 -16.91 -12.82 6.55
N CYS A 77 -15.86 -12.37 5.89
CA CYS A 77 -15.14 -11.18 6.31
C CYS A 77 -15.97 -9.91 6.05
N ASN A 78 -15.77 -8.89 6.88
CA ASN A 78 -16.47 -7.60 6.76
C ASN A 78 -15.52 -6.40 6.60
N LEU A 79 -14.19 -6.65 6.58
CA LEU A 79 -13.18 -5.61 6.45
C LEU A 79 -11.97 -6.09 5.65
N VAL A 80 -11.40 -5.19 4.86
CA VAL A 80 -10.07 -5.34 4.28
C VAL A 80 -9.15 -4.21 4.79
N ARG A 81 -7.92 -4.56 5.19
CA ARG A 81 -6.86 -3.59 5.48
C ARG A 81 -5.98 -3.45 4.23
N ILE A 82 -5.77 -2.22 3.80
CA ILE A 82 -4.98 -1.91 2.61
C ILE A 82 -3.75 -1.11 3.01
N PRO A 83 -2.56 -1.72 3.04
CA PRO A 83 -1.30 -1.00 3.19
C PRO A 83 -1.06 -0.08 1.98
N VAL A 84 -0.79 1.21 2.23
CA VAL A 84 -0.49 2.20 1.21
C VAL A 84 0.85 2.87 1.46
N PRO A 85 1.62 3.21 0.42
CA PRO A 85 2.90 3.89 0.57
C PRO A 85 2.71 5.40 0.76
N TYR A 86 3.71 6.06 1.35
CA TYR A 86 3.71 7.52 1.51
C TYR A 86 3.71 8.28 0.16
N PHE A 87 4.13 7.64 -0.90
CA PHE A 87 4.14 8.20 -2.27
C PHE A 87 2.89 7.84 -3.08
N ILE A 88 1.80 7.42 -2.43
CA ILE A 88 0.57 6.96 -3.08
C ILE A 88 0.02 7.95 -4.13
N PHE A 89 0.19 9.26 -3.92
CA PHE A 89 -0.29 10.31 -4.82
C PHE A 89 0.61 10.60 -6.02
N GLY A 90 1.80 9.96 -6.13
CA GLY A 90 2.74 10.16 -7.24
C GLY A 90 3.47 11.50 -7.22
N ASP A 91 3.47 12.21 -6.09
CA ASP A 91 4.10 13.52 -5.91
C ASP A 91 5.55 13.43 -5.36
N VAL A 92 6.05 12.22 -5.19
CA VAL A 92 7.44 11.96 -4.78
C VAL A 92 8.27 11.56 -6.00
N PRO A 93 9.30 12.34 -6.38
CA PRO A 93 10.12 12.04 -7.54
C PRO A 93 10.73 10.64 -7.50
N GLY A 94 10.64 9.90 -8.59
CA GLY A 94 11.16 8.53 -8.72
C GLY A 94 10.29 7.46 -8.09
N HIS A 95 9.10 7.81 -7.56
CA HIS A 95 8.15 6.85 -7.00
C HIS A 95 6.79 6.97 -7.69
N PRO A 96 6.44 6.02 -8.59
CA PRO A 96 5.12 6.01 -9.22
C PRO A 96 4.00 5.89 -8.20
N GLY A 97 2.99 6.79 -8.30
CA GLY A 97 1.81 6.75 -7.45
C GLY A 97 0.93 5.52 -7.70
N CYS A 98 -0.09 5.38 -6.86
CA CYS A 98 -1.05 4.27 -6.98
C CYS A 98 -2.44 4.60 -6.40
N ILE A 99 -2.78 5.86 -6.31
CA ILE A 99 -4.06 6.29 -5.72
C ILE A 99 -5.26 5.71 -6.48
N GLU A 100 -5.17 5.58 -7.81
CA GLU A 100 -6.22 5.00 -8.64
C GLU A 100 -6.56 3.54 -8.30
N TYR A 101 -5.62 2.81 -7.72
CA TYR A 101 -5.87 1.44 -7.23
C TYR A 101 -6.62 1.45 -5.90
N LEU A 102 -6.35 2.43 -5.04
CA LEU A 102 -7.11 2.63 -3.82
C LEU A 102 -8.55 3.05 -4.15
N ASP A 103 -8.75 3.93 -5.14
CA ASP A 103 -10.08 4.32 -5.61
C ASP A 103 -10.87 3.09 -6.11
N ARG A 104 -10.24 2.24 -6.94
CA ARG A 104 -10.85 0.96 -7.36
C ARG A 104 -11.20 0.04 -6.18
N ALA A 105 -10.34 -0.01 -5.17
CA ALA A 105 -10.61 -0.81 -3.97
C ALA A 105 -11.87 -0.33 -3.24
N PHE A 106 -12.10 0.98 -3.16
CA PHE A 106 -13.33 1.51 -2.59
C PHE A 106 -14.56 1.08 -3.38
N ASP A 107 -14.52 1.17 -4.71
CA ASP A 107 -15.60 0.70 -5.58
C ASP A 107 -15.87 -0.81 -5.40
N TRP A 108 -14.83 -1.62 -5.31
CA TRP A 108 -14.95 -3.08 -5.12
C TRP A 108 -15.48 -3.43 -3.73
N ALA A 109 -15.00 -2.72 -2.70
CA ALA A 109 -15.46 -2.90 -1.33
C ALA A 109 -16.94 -2.53 -1.17
N GLU A 110 -17.38 -1.43 -1.78
CA GLU A 110 -18.79 -1.02 -1.76
C GLU A 110 -19.68 -2.11 -2.38
N ARG A 111 -19.30 -2.64 -3.56
CA ARG A 111 -20.04 -3.72 -4.22
C ARG A 111 -20.04 -5.03 -3.45
N ALA A 112 -18.95 -5.32 -2.73
CA ALA A 112 -18.82 -6.54 -1.92
C ALA A 112 -19.39 -6.40 -0.49
N GLY A 113 -19.78 -5.20 -0.07
CA GLY A 113 -20.24 -4.91 1.29
C GLY A 113 -19.11 -4.95 2.34
N LEU A 114 -17.87 -4.73 1.93
CA LEU A 114 -16.69 -4.71 2.81
C LEU A 114 -16.38 -3.27 3.26
N LYS A 115 -15.87 -3.16 4.48
CA LYS A 115 -15.25 -1.92 4.98
C LYS A 115 -13.76 -1.90 4.64
N ILE A 116 -13.19 -0.70 4.49
CA ILE A 116 -11.76 -0.52 4.26
C ILE A 116 -11.11 0.14 5.47
N LEU A 117 -9.98 -0.43 5.91
CA LEU A 117 -9.01 0.20 6.79
C LEU A 117 -7.78 0.58 5.98
N ILE A 118 -7.62 1.87 5.69
CA ILE A 118 -6.40 2.38 5.06
C ILE A 118 -5.29 2.38 6.12
N ASP A 119 -4.15 1.83 5.75
CA ASP A 119 -2.96 1.81 6.58
C ASP A 119 -1.80 2.49 5.86
N LEU A 120 -1.42 3.68 6.30
CA LEU A 120 -0.20 4.32 5.81
C LEU A 120 1.01 3.52 6.31
N HIS A 121 1.47 2.60 5.49
CA HIS A 121 2.38 1.54 5.88
C HIS A 121 3.85 1.92 5.80
N THR A 122 4.21 2.85 4.92
CA THR A 122 5.59 3.34 4.78
C THR A 122 5.65 4.85 4.95
N VAL A 123 6.82 5.34 5.38
CA VAL A 123 7.09 6.78 5.53
C VAL A 123 8.47 7.13 4.98
N PRO A 124 8.73 8.39 4.57
CA PRO A 124 10.05 8.79 4.09
C PRO A 124 11.13 8.51 5.14
N GLY A 125 12.19 7.79 4.78
CA GLY A 125 13.27 7.44 5.70
C GLY A 125 12.96 6.31 6.66
N SER A 126 11.86 5.57 6.43
CA SER A 126 11.41 4.38 7.16
C SER A 126 11.18 4.59 8.66
N GLN A 127 10.18 3.93 9.18
CA GLN A 127 9.80 3.94 10.61
C GLN A 127 10.43 2.79 11.41
N ASN A 128 10.82 1.70 10.76
CA ASN A 128 11.24 0.47 11.45
C ASN A 128 12.54 -0.16 10.91
N GLY A 129 12.99 0.23 9.71
CA GLY A 129 14.20 -0.31 9.08
C GLY A 129 14.06 -1.71 8.51
N PHE A 130 12.85 -2.23 8.37
CA PHE A 130 12.56 -3.49 7.69
C PHE A 130 12.06 -3.24 6.25
N ASP A 131 12.05 -4.28 5.42
CA ASP A 131 11.60 -4.22 4.04
C ASP A 131 10.14 -3.74 3.91
N ASN A 132 9.26 -4.17 4.81
CA ASN A 132 7.87 -3.70 4.88
C ASN A 132 7.72 -2.20 5.19
N GLY A 133 8.75 -1.55 5.74
CA GLY A 133 8.84 -0.08 5.88
C GLY A 133 9.30 0.61 4.59
N GLY A 134 9.50 -0.14 3.51
CA GLY A 134 9.92 0.33 2.20
C GLY A 134 11.42 0.60 2.06
N LEU A 135 12.17 0.76 3.17
CA LEU A 135 13.60 1.05 3.17
C LEU A 135 14.29 0.31 4.30
N THR A 136 15.13 -0.67 3.95
CA THR A 136 15.84 -1.55 4.88
C THR A 136 17.04 -0.87 5.50
N GLY A 137 17.29 -1.15 6.78
CA GLY A 137 18.48 -0.69 7.52
C GLY A 137 18.49 0.79 7.91
N VAL A 138 17.42 1.53 7.65
CA VAL A 138 17.30 2.97 7.94
C VAL A 138 16.05 3.23 8.78
N VAL A 139 16.21 4.05 9.85
CA VAL A 139 15.09 4.54 10.68
C VAL A 139 15.31 6.03 10.90
N ARG A 140 14.77 6.91 10.04
CA ARG A 140 15.08 8.34 10.03
C ARG A 140 13.88 9.28 9.93
N TRP A 141 12.67 8.80 9.62
CA TRP A 141 11.54 9.69 9.37
C TRP A 141 11.26 10.66 10.53
N HIS A 142 11.34 10.17 11.77
CA HIS A 142 11.09 10.94 13.00
C HIS A 142 12.18 11.97 13.30
N CYS A 143 13.38 11.85 12.70
CA CYS A 143 14.48 12.77 12.87
C CYS A 143 14.33 14.07 12.05
N SER A 144 13.36 14.13 11.14
CA SER A 144 13.17 15.27 10.26
C SER A 144 11.75 15.84 10.40
N PRO A 145 11.59 17.06 10.93
CA PRO A 145 10.29 17.74 10.97
C PRO A 145 9.62 17.84 9.59
N ARG A 146 10.42 17.98 8.52
CA ARG A 146 9.91 18.01 7.15
C ARG A 146 9.28 16.68 6.73
N MET A 147 9.91 15.55 7.07
CA MET A 147 9.37 14.22 6.77
C MET A 147 8.09 13.97 7.57
N VAL A 148 8.06 14.35 8.84
CA VAL A 148 6.86 14.23 9.68
C VAL A 148 5.72 15.08 9.11
N SER A 149 5.99 16.34 8.74
CA SER A 149 4.97 17.22 8.14
C SER A 149 4.42 16.66 6.84
N TYR A 150 5.26 16.08 6.00
CA TYR A 150 4.83 15.43 4.76
C TYR A 150 3.91 14.22 5.04
N VAL A 151 4.24 13.39 6.04
CA VAL A 151 3.38 12.26 6.44
C VAL A 151 2.02 12.72 6.93
N LEU A 152 1.97 13.82 7.70
CA LEU A 152 0.71 14.41 8.14
C LEU A 152 -0.13 14.94 6.97
N ASP A 153 0.51 15.53 5.94
CA ASP A 153 -0.18 15.94 4.71
C ASP A 153 -0.78 14.74 3.98
N VAL A 154 0.01 13.66 3.80
CA VAL A 154 -0.48 12.42 3.19
C VAL A 154 -1.69 11.87 3.94
N LEU A 155 -1.63 11.80 5.27
CA LEU A 155 -2.75 11.35 6.10
C LEU A 155 -3.99 12.24 5.95
N THR A 156 -3.78 13.57 5.89
CA THR A 156 -4.88 14.54 5.70
C THR A 156 -5.57 14.36 4.35
N ARG A 157 -4.81 14.03 3.32
CA ARG A 157 -5.34 13.79 1.96
C ARG A 157 -6.04 12.44 1.83
N LEU A 158 -5.68 11.46 2.66
CA LEU A 158 -6.31 10.13 2.70
C LEU A 158 -7.60 10.12 3.54
N ALA A 159 -7.80 11.08 4.44
CA ALA A 159 -8.96 11.20 5.33
C ALA A 159 -10.16 11.87 4.64
#